data_b91cbede2f8dd4327e38a34ba3e711f6
#
_entry.id   b91cbede2f8dd4327e38a34ba3e711f6
#
_cell.length_a   1.000
_cell.length_b   1.000
_cell.length_c   1.000
_cell.angle_alpha   90.00
_cell.angle_beta   90.00
_cell.angle_gamma   90.00
#
_symmetry.space_group_name_H-M   'P 1'
#
loop_
_entity.id
_entity.type
_entity.pdbx_description
1 polymer ?
#
loop_
_entity_poly.entity_id
_entity_poly.type
_entity_poly.pdbx_seq_one_letter_code
_entity_poly.pdbx_strand_id
1 'polypeptide(L)'
;KELIYNNILKEDISSLETTDNATPNNFNMIQYYIKSVWRRIAFHINDLFRQEDWNVGYCECSLKDCISTDNKDNLNIQWFKKPKKNCYFADPFVIKTEKDTYIFFEWYSYSKGKADLAVARKSEEFRNYHILTNFKEHRSYPYVFEYKKNIYCMPEANQTNKVTLYHFNEDKLTFEQDCVLLEGFPIVDSTLYHIENKWFIFLVNQKKSHTHLEIYHSDDLKGQYVAHENN
;
A
#
# COMPACT_ATOMS: atom_id res chain seq x y z
N LYS A 1 14.82 -1.97 25.34
CA LYS A 1 14.39 -1.41 24.02
C LYS A 1 14.77 0.06 23.85
N GLU A 2 14.69 0.92 24.89
CA GLU A 2 15.11 2.33 24.83
C GLU A 2 16.61 2.54 24.63
N LEU A 3 17.47 1.67 25.14
CA LEU A 3 18.93 1.79 25.01
C LEU A 3 19.46 1.56 23.59
N ILE A 4 18.76 0.76 22.78
CA ILE A 4 19.13 0.50 21.37
C ILE A 4 18.74 1.68 20.48
N TYR A 5 17.60 2.32 20.76
CA TYR A 5 17.13 3.48 20.00
C TYR A 5 18.01 4.71 20.17
N ASN A 6 18.50 4.95 21.39
CA ASN A 6 19.35 6.11 21.69
C ASN A 6 20.78 6.00 21.16
N ASN A 7 21.29 4.78 20.91
CA ASN A 7 22.63 4.61 20.33
C ASN A 7 22.64 4.78 18.80
N ILE A 8 21.60 4.33 18.11
CA ILE A 8 21.46 4.47 16.65
C ILE A 8 21.35 5.96 16.26
N LEU A 9 20.62 6.76 17.03
CA LEU A 9 20.46 8.20 16.74
C LEU A 9 21.69 9.06 17.07
N LYS A 10 22.60 8.60 17.95
CA LYS A 10 23.79 9.36 18.32
C LYS A 10 24.96 9.17 17.34
N GLU A 11 25.09 8.02 16.71
CA GLU A 11 26.15 7.77 15.74
C GLU A 11 25.91 8.44 14.37
N ASP A 12 24.64 8.53 13.93
CA ASP A 12 24.31 9.13 12.63
C ASP A 12 24.35 10.66 12.60
N ILE A 13 24.18 11.33 13.74
CA ILE A 13 24.17 12.81 13.79
C ILE A 13 25.59 13.38 13.82
N SER A 14 26.60 12.64 14.29
CA SER A 14 27.99 13.11 14.38
C SER A 14 28.75 13.07 13.05
N SER A 15 28.25 12.38 12.04
CA SER A 15 28.84 12.25 10.69
C SER A 15 28.20 13.15 9.63
N LEU A 16 27.18 13.92 9.97
CA LEU A 16 26.68 14.96 9.07
C LEU A 16 27.70 16.12 9.10
N GLU A 17 28.66 16.07 8.17
CA GLU A 17 29.44 17.26 7.81
C GLU A 17 28.41 18.37 7.54
N THR A 18 28.47 19.41 8.37
CA THR A 18 27.73 20.65 8.12
C THR A 18 28.28 21.25 6.83
N THR A 19 27.67 20.89 5.70
CA THR A 19 27.92 21.65 4.48
C THR A 19 27.53 23.08 4.77
N ASP A 20 28.49 23.99 4.53
CA ASP A 20 28.34 25.43 4.69
C ASP A 20 27.04 25.87 4.00
N ASN A 21 26.00 26.05 4.78
CA ASN A 21 24.68 26.49 4.31
C ASN A 21 24.72 28.00 4.06
N ALA A 22 25.52 28.40 3.05
CA ALA A 22 25.51 29.78 2.58
C ALA A 22 24.08 30.13 2.14
N THR A 23 23.55 31.20 2.70
CA THR A 23 22.20 31.71 2.30
C THR A 23 22.20 31.95 0.80
N PRO A 24 21.27 31.34 0.06
CA PRO A 24 21.23 31.48 -1.39
C PRO A 24 21.01 32.94 -1.77
N ASN A 25 21.81 33.45 -2.70
CA ASN A 25 21.61 34.77 -3.25
C ASN A 25 20.47 34.80 -4.30
N ASN A 26 20.07 36.00 -4.73
CA ASN A 26 18.98 36.18 -5.67
C ASN A 26 19.21 35.41 -7.00
N PHE A 27 20.45 35.32 -7.46
CA PHE A 27 20.79 34.58 -8.67
C PHE A 27 20.58 33.07 -8.49
N ASN A 28 20.99 32.54 -7.35
CA ASN A 28 20.72 31.14 -7.00
C ASN A 28 19.23 30.84 -6.94
N MET A 29 18.42 31.77 -6.41
CA MET A 29 16.96 31.64 -6.35
C MET A 29 16.34 31.67 -7.75
N ILE A 30 16.80 32.57 -8.64
CA ILE A 30 16.34 32.62 -10.03
C ILE A 30 16.70 31.32 -10.75
N GLN A 31 17.92 30.84 -10.63
CA GLN A 31 18.33 29.55 -11.23
C GLN A 31 17.48 28.37 -10.69
N TYR A 32 17.23 28.35 -9.39
CA TYR A 32 16.38 27.33 -8.78
C TYR A 32 14.95 27.39 -9.36
N TYR A 33 14.38 28.59 -9.46
CA TYR A 33 13.06 28.79 -10.03
C TYR A 33 12.98 28.30 -11.49
N ILE A 34 13.93 28.71 -12.33
CA ILE A 34 14.00 28.28 -13.74
C ILE A 34 14.12 26.73 -13.82
N LYS A 35 15.02 26.13 -13.04
CA LYS A 35 15.21 24.68 -12.99
C LYS A 35 13.92 23.97 -12.52
N SER A 36 13.24 24.53 -11.53
CA SER A 36 12.00 23.98 -11.00
C SER A 36 10.87 24.01 -12.04
N VAL A 37 10.73 25.12 -12.78
CA VAL A 37 9.75 25.24 -13.87
C VAL A 37 10.06 24.23 -14.98
N TRP A 38 11.32 24.14 -15.42
CA TRP A 38 11.72 23.15 -16.44
C TRP A 38 11.49 21.70 -16.00
N ARG A 39 11.82 21.38 -14.73
CA ARG A 39 11.54 20.04 -14.17
C ARG A 39 10.06 19.74 -14.16
N ARG A 40 9.23 20.71 -13.80
CA ARG A 40 7.76 20.56 -13.81
C ARG A 40 7.23 20.33 -15.23
N ILE A 41 7.70 21.13 -16.20
CA ILE A 41 7.32 20.95 -17.61
C ILE A 41 7.78 19.59 -18.14
N ALA A 42 9.04 19.22 -17.90
CA ALA A 42 9.58 17.92 -18.29
C ALA A 42 8.83 16.75 -17.63
N PHE A 43 8.45 16.90 -16.36
CA PHE A 43 7.64 15.92 -15.65
C PHE A 43 6.29 15.73 -16.34
N HIS A 44 5.55 16.80 -16.61
CA HIS A 44 4.24 16.72 -17.28
C HIS A 44 4.33 16.17 -18.70
N ILE A 45 5.36 16.54 -19.47
CA ILE A 45 5.57 15.97 -20.80
C ILE A 45 5.88 14.47 -20.71
N ASN A 46 6.75 14.06 -19.77
CA ASN A 46 7.05 12.65 -19.57
C ASN A 46 5.81 11.87 -19.10
N ASP A 47 5.00 12.45 -18.23
CA ASP A 47 3.78 11.84 -17.69
C ASP A 47 2.74 11.59 -18.79
N LEU A 48 2.62 12.50 -19.77
CA LEU A 48 1.75 12.34 -20.94
C LEU A 48 2.12 11.14 -21.83
N PHE A 49 3.40 10.74 -21.84
CA PHE A 49 3.93 9.69 -22.73
C PHE A 49 4.38 8.44 -22.02
N ARG A 50 4.35 8.40 -20.68
CA ARG A 50 4.73 7.25 -19.87
C ARG A 50 3.51 6.68 -19.18
N GLN A 51 3.34 5.39 -19.33
CA GLN A 51 2.44 4.60 -18.48
C GLN A 51 3.26 4.03 -17.32
N GLU A 52 2.68 3.98 -16.15
CA GLU A 52 3.26 3.26 -15.03
C GLU A 52 3.40 1.78 -15.37
N ASP A 53 4.53 1.21 -14.96
CA ASP A 53 4.86 -0.18 -15.27
C ASP A 53 5.42 -0.87 -14.03
N TRP A 54 4.57 -1.01 -13.01
CA TRP A 54 4.88 -1.72 -11.79
C TRP A 54 4.75 -3.23 -11.96
N ASN A 55 5.50 -3.98 -11.18
CA ASN A 55 5.36 -5.42 -11.10
C ASN A 55 5.58 -5.89 -9.65
N VAL A 56 4.99 -7.02 -9.30
CA VAL A 56 5.15 -7.68 -8.02
C VAL A 56 6.17 -8.79 -8.15
N GLY A 57 7.10 -8.85 -7.21
CA GLY A 57 8.04 -9.94 -7.05
C GLY A 57 7.97 -10.50 -5.64
N TYR A 58 8.43 -11.72 -5.45
CA TYR A 58 8.58 -12.35 -4.15
C TYR A 58 9.94 -13.00 -3.99
N CYS A 59 10.40 -13.11 -2.77
CA CYS A 59 11.57 -13.90 -2.41
C CYS A 59 11.29 -14.67 -1.11
N GLU A 60 11.87 -15.86 -1.01
CA GLU A 60 11.80 -16.65 0.22
C GLU A 60 13.01 -16.32 1.10
N CYS A 61 12.94 -15.21 1.82
CA CYS A 61 13.99 -14.77 2.74
C CYS A 61 13.38 -14.17 4.00
N SER A 62 14.18 -14.02 5.05
CA SER A 62 13.72 -13.32 6.25
C SER A 62 13.63 -11.82 5.98
N LEU A 63 12.74 -11.12 6.68
CA LEU A 63 12.65 -9.66 6.61
C LEU A 63 13.98 -8.98 6.97
N LYS A 64 14.75 -9.58 7.90
CA LYS A 64 16.08 -9.10 8.28
C LYS A 64 17.05 -9.13 7.11
N ASP A 65 17.04 -10.20 6.31
CA ASP A 65 17.90 -10.36 5.14
C ASP A 65 17.50 -9.37 4.02
N CYS A 66 16.19 -9.13 3.88
CA CYS A 66 15.68 -8.16 2.90
C CYS A 66 16.08 -6.70 3.22
N ILE A 67 16.18 -6.34 4.52
CA ILE A 67 16.49 -4.98 4.96
C ILE A 67 18.02 -4.75 5.05
N SER A 68 18.81 -5.81 5.26
CA SER A 68 20.26 -5.72 5.34
C SER A 68 20.85 -5.14 4.06
N THR A 69 21.57 -4.03 4.18
CA THR A 69 22.19 -3.32 3.04
C THR A 69 23.24 -4.16 2.31
N ASP A 70 23.85 -5.13 3.00
CA ASP A 70 24.96 -5.92 2.48
C ASP A 70 24.54 -7.06 1.56
N ASN A 71 23.23 -7.40 1.53
CA ASN A 71 22.71 -8.57 0.81
C ASN A 71 21.72 -8.24 -0.31
N LYS A 72 21.51 -6.97 -0.67
CA LYS A 72 20.48 -6.61 -1.69
C LYS A 72 20.72 -7.26 -3.06
N ASP A 73 21.97 -7.42 -3.44
CA ASP A 73 22.35 -8.01 -4.74
C ASP A 73 22.22 -9.55 -4.77
N ASN A 74 22.04 -10.18 -3.60
CA ASN A 74 21.93 -11.64 -3.46
C ASN A 74 20.49 -12.14 -3.27
N LEU A 75 19.49 -11.24 -3.27
CA LEU A 75 18.10 -11.65 -3.15
C LEU A 75 17.64 -12.32 -4.45
N ASN A 76 17.27 -13.57 -4.36
CA ASN A 76 16.66 -14.30 -5.49
C ASN A 76 15.19 -13.90 -5.63
N ILE A 77 14.95 -12.72 -6.23
CA ILE A 77 13.61 -12.19 -6.46
C ILE A 77 13.00 -12.87 -7.68
N GLN A 78 11.86 -13.50 -7.49
CA GLN A 78 11.05 -14.06 -8.56
C GLN A 78 9.92 -13.10 -8.90
N TRP A 79 9.89 -12.64 -10.16
CA TRP A 79 8.89 -11.67 -10.62
C TRP A 79 7.69 -12.38 -11.22
N PHE A 80 6.49 -11.88 -10.92
CA PHE A 80 5.29 -12.36 -11.58
C PHE A 80 5.36 -12.11 -13.09
N LYS A 81 4.88 -13.08 -13.86
CA LYS A 81 4.77 -12.96 -15.32
C LYS A 81 3.51 -12.17 -15.66
N LYS A 82 3.65 -10.86 -15.79
CA LYS A 82 2.54 -10.01 -16.21
C LYS A 82 2.34 -10.02 -17.73
N PRO A 83 1.14 -9.74 -18.25
CA PRO A 83 0.91 -9.48 -19.67
C PRO A 83 1.82 -8.36 -20.18
N LYS A 84 2.31 -8.49 -21.41
CA LYS A 84 3.38 -7.63 -21.96
C LYS A 84 3.02 -6.14 -22.10
N LYS A 85 1.73 -5.76 -22.10
CA LYS A 85 1.29 -4.37 -22.28
C LYS A 85 -0.06 -4.13 -21.59
N ASN A 86 -0.33 -2.87 -21.29
CA ASN A 86 -1.62 -2.36 -20.82
C ASN A 86 -2.07 -2.83 -19.43
N CYS A 87 -1.15 -3.31 -18.59
CA CYS A 87 -1.43 -3.58 -17.19
C CYS A 87 -0.20 -3.42 -16.32
N TYR A 88 -0.40 -3.18 -15.04
CA TYR A 88 0.63 -3.29 -14.01
C TYR A 88 0.09 -4.01 -12.77
N PHE A 89 1.02 -4.46 -11.92
CA PHE A 89 0.74 -5.07 -10.62
C PHE A 89 1.35 -4.20 -9.52
N ALA A 90 0.58 -3.89 -8.49
CA ALA A 90 0.99 -3.03 -7.38
C ALA A 90 0.46 -3.54 -6.03
N ASP A 91 0.87 -2.90 -4.95
CA ASP A 91 0.37 -3.05 -3.59
C ASP A 91 0.27 -4.51 -3.11
N PRO A 92 1.38 -5.27 -3.08
CA PRO A 92 1.34 -6.66 -2.66
C PRO A 92 1.16 -6.82 -1.16
N PHE A 93 0.23 -7.69 -0.77
CA PHE A 93 0.01 -8.15 0.60
C PHE A 93 0.15 -9.65 0.68
N VAL A 94 0.91 -10.14 1.65
CA VAL A 94 1.15 -11.57 1.87
C VAL A 94 0.43 -12.02 3.12
N ILE A 95 -0.28 -13.13 3.04
CA ILE A 95 -0.84 -13.81 4.20
C ILE A 95 -0.56 -15.31 4.13
N LYS A 96 -0.16 -15.88 5.26
CA LYS A 96 0.09 -17.31 5.42
C LYS A 96 -0.97 -17.90 6.36
N THR A 97 -1.69 -18.90 5.87
CA THR A 97 -2.67 -19.67 6.64
C THR A 97 -2.19 -21.11 6.87
N GLU A 98 -2.99 -21.92 7.55
CA GLU A 98 -2.74 -23.35 7.68
C GLU A 98 -2.85 -24.08 6.33
N LYS A 99 -3.65 -23.56 5.38
CA LYS A 99 -3.88 -24.19 4.07
C LYS A 99 -2.83 -23.80 3.03
N ASP A 100 -2.48 -22.51 2.93
CA ASP A 100 -1.59 -22.01 1.88
C ASP A 100 -0.97 -20.65 2.26
N THR A 101 -0.10 -20.15 1.42
CA THR A 101 0.38 -18.76 1.45
C THR A 101 -0.14 -18.04 0.22
N TYR A 102 -0.81 -16.93 0.44
CA TYR A 102 -1.43 -16.11 -0.58
C TYR A 102 -0.68 -14.79 -0.72
N ILE A 103 -0.54 -14.32 -1.97
CA ILE A 103 -0.11 -12.95 -2.30
C ILE A 103 -1.26 -12.28 -3.00
N PHE A 104 -1.86 -11.28 -2.34
CA PHE A 104 -2.89 -10.42 -2.93
C PHE A 104 -2.22 -9.17 -3.46
N PHE A 105 -2.68 -8.66 -4.60
CA PHE A 105 -2.13 -7.46 -5.21
C PHE A 105 -3.16 -6.77 -6.11
N GLU A 106 -2.90 -5.51 -6.40
CA GLU A 106 -3.63 -4.74 -7.39
C GLU A 106 -3.26 -5.20 -8.80
N TRP A 107 -4.27 -5.46 -9.62
CA TRP A 107 -4.14 -5.70 -11.05
C TRP A 107 -4.81 -4.55 -11.83
N TYR A 108 -4.02 -3.56 -12.24
CA TYR A 108 -4.54 -2.43 -13.00
C TYR A 108 -4.55 -2.73 -14.49
N SER A 109 -5.65 -2.38 -15.15
CA SER A 109 -5.81 -2.51 -16.60
C SER A 109 -6.03 -1.14 -17.26
N TYR A 110 -5.07 -0.70 -18.07
CA TYR A 110 -5.20 0.54 -18.83
C TYR A 110 -6.36 0.52 -19.81
N SER A 111 -6.65 -0.64 -20.42
CA SER A 111 -7.79 -0.78 -21.35
C SER A 111 -9.15 -0.64 -20.66
N LYS A 112 -9.24 -1.00 -19.38
CA LYS A 112 -10.45 -0.84 -18.57
C LYS A 112 -10.48 0.48 -17.80
N GLY A 113 -9.34 1.15 -17.63
CA GLY A 113 -9.18 2.35 -16.80
C GLY A 113 -9.46 2.10 -15.32
N LYS A 114 -9.27 0.87 -14.85
CA LYS A 114 -9.51 0.50 -13.45
C LYS A 114 -8.62 -0.63 -12.99
N ALA A 115 -8.47 -0.74 -11.66
CA ALA A 115 -7.90 -1.91 -11.01
C ALA A 115 -8.98 -2.89 -10.54
N ASP A 116 -8.63 -4.16 -10.60
CA ASP A 116 -9.24 -5.28 -9.92
C ASP A 116 -8.21 -5.86 -8.93
N LEU A 117 -8.64 -6.68 -7.99
CA LEU A 117 -7.71 -7.40 -7.13
C LEU A 117 -7.32 -8.73 -7.77
N ALA A 118 -6.10 -9.18 -7.48
CA ALA A 118 -5.63 -10.50 -7.91
C ALA A 118 -5.02 -11.26 -6.72
N VAL A 119 -5.00 -12.58 -6.82
CA VAL A 119 -4.39 -13.46 -5.84
C VAL A 119 -3.56 -14.53 -6.51
N ALA A 120 -2.36 -14.77 -5.98
CA ALA A 120 -1.52 -15.92 -6.29
C ALA A 120 -1.29 -16.75 -5.04
N ARG A 121 -1.05 -18.06 -5.17
CA ARG A 121 -0.85 -18.97 -4.03
C ARG A 121 0.39 -19.81 -4.18
N LYS A 122 0.99 -20.17 -3.02
CA LYS A 122 2.23 -20.95 -2.96
C LYS A 122 2.06 -22.38 -3.46
N SER A 123 0.90 -22.98 -3.23
CA SER A 123 0.59 -24.33 -3.77
C SER A 123 0.69 -24.42 -5.30
N GLU A 124 0.58 -23.28 -5.99
CA GLU A 124 0.82 -23.13 -7.43
C GLU A 124 2.23 -22.55 -7.73
N GLU A 125 3.13 -22.53 -6.74
CA GLU A 125 4.47 -21.93 -6.83
C GLU A 125 4.43 -20.46 -7.30
N PHE A 126 3.33 -19.75 -7.01
CA PHE A 126 3.03 -18.38 -7.48
C PHE A 126 3.18 -18.19 -9.00
N ARG A 127 3.12 -19.28 -9.79
CA ARG A 127 3.25 -19.22 -11.27
C ARG A 127 2.03 -18.62 -11.94
N ASN A 128 0.87 -18.83 -11.33
CA ASN A 128 -0.41 -18.34 -11.79
C ASN A 128 -1.00 -17.37 -10.79
N TYR A 129 -1.83 -16.48 -11.29
CA TYR A 129 -2.65 -15.60 -10.46
C TYR A 129 -4.09 -15.61 -10.97
N HIS A 130 -5.03 -15.37 -10.06
CA HIS A 130 -6.44 -15.31 -10.34
C HIS A 130 -6.91 -13.86 -10.16
N ILE A 131 -7.54 -13.29 -11.19
CA ILE A 131 -8.12 -11.94 -11.11
C ILE A 131 -9.49 -12.06 -10.48
N LEU A 132 -9.71 -11.32 -9.41
CA LEU A 132 -10.93 -11.31 -8.63
C LEU A 132 -11.88 -10.25 -9.23
N THR A 133 -12.61 -10.60 -10.28
CA THR A 133 -13.40 -9.68 -11.12
C THR A 133 -14.83 -9.42 -10.63
N ASN A 134 -15.14 -9.78 -9.40
CA ASN A 134 -16.47 -9.62 -8.84
C ASN A 134 -16.81 -8.17 -8.43
N PHE A 135 -15.89 -7.24 -8.63
CA PHE A 135 -16.09 -5.83 -8.34
C PHE A 135 -16.46 -5.04 -9.60
N LYS A 136 -17.48 -4.20 -9.52
CA LYS A 136 -17.86 -3.28 -10.61
C LYS A 136 -16.96 -2.05 -10.65
N GLU A 137 -16.65 -1.50 -9.49
CA GLU A 137 -15.84 -0.29 -9.31
C GLU A 137 -14.36 -0.63 -9.22
N HIS A 138 -13.53 0.40 -9.30
CA HIS A 138 -12.10 0.31 -9.03
C HIS A 138 -11.82 -0.24 -7.64
N ARG A 139 -10.86 -1.17 -7.54
CA ARG A 139 -10.36 -1.72 -6.27
C ARG A 139 -8.85 -1.79 -6.33
N SER A 140 -8.20 -1.11 -5.38
CA SER A 140 -6.75 -1.08 -5.18
C SER A 140 -6.39 -1.41 -3.73
N TYR A 141 -5.12 -1.40 -3.40
CA TYR A 141 -4.61 -1.54 -2.04
C TYR A 141 -5.33 -2.64 -1.24
N PRO A 142 -5.14 -3.92 -1.56
CA PRO A 142 -5.86 -5.03 -0.92
C PRO A 142 -5.34 -5.30 0.49
N TYR A 143 -5.65 -4.43 1.45
CA TYR A 143 -5.25 -4.63 2.83
C TYR A 143 -5.86 -5.92 3.39
N VAL A 144 -5.06 -6.99 3.48
CA VAL A 144 -5.50 -8.30 3.98
C VAL A 144 -4.93 -8.59 5.36
N PHE A 145 -5.73 -9.26 6.18
CA PHE A 145 -5.34 -9.71 7.52
C PHE A 145 -6.10 -10.97 7.90
N GLU A 146 -5.55 -11.72 8.85
CA GLU A 146 -6.23 -12.88 9.44
C GLU A 146 -6.90 -12.47 10.76
N TYR A 147 -8.15 -12.90 10.91
CA TYR A 147 -8.88 -12.79 12.17
C TYR A 147 -9.72 -14.05 12.39
N LYS A 148 -9.53 -14.71 13.56
CA LYS A 148 -10.22 -15.96 13.93
C LYS A 148 -10.14 -17.03 12.83
N LYS A 149 -8.95 -17.23 12.28
CA LYS A 149 -8.64 -18.18 11.18
C LYS A 149 -9.36 -17.90 9.85
N ASN A 150 -9.88 -16.73 9.64
CA ASN A 150 -10.46 -16.28 8.38
C ASN A 150 -9.62 -15.14 7.79
N ILE A 151 -9.48 -15.13 6.49
CA ILE A 151 -8.84 -14.04 5.77
C ILE A 151 -9.87 -12.97 5.46
N TYR A 152 -9.58 -11.76 5.86
CA TYR A 152 -10.37 -10.58 5.53
C TYR A 152 -9.57 -9.62 4.66
N CYS A 153 -10.27 -8.83 3.86
CA CYS A 153 -9.71 -7.78 3.02
C CYS A 153 -10.51 -6.49 3.17
N MET A 154 -9.81 -5.38 3.28
CA MET A 154 -10.34 -4.03 3.16
C MET A 154 -9.71 -3.35 1.94
N PRO A 155 -10.21 -3.56 0.73
CA PRO A 155 -9.64 -2.90 -0.43
C PRO A 155 -10.01 -1.42 -0.46
N GLU A 156 -9.13 -0.61 -1.00
CA GLU A 156 -9.46 0.76 -1.33
C GLU A 156 -10.54 0.82 -2.41
N ALA A 157 -11.51 1.70 -2.20
CA ALA A 157 -12.66 1.90 -3.08
C ALA A 157 -13.23 3.30 -2.94
N ASN A 158 -12.40 4.32 -3.14
CA ASN A 158 -12.77 5.72 -2.91
C ASN A 158 -14.08 6.15 -3.58
N GLN A 159 -14.35 5.64 -4.79
CA GLN A 159 -15.58 5.93 -5.55
C GLN A 159 -16.86 5.47 -4.84
N THR A 160 -16.76 4.51 -3.92
CA THR A 160 -17.92 4.00 -3.17
C THR A 160 -18.24 4.82 -1.93
N ASN A 161 -17.33 5.71 -1.50
CA ASN A 161 -17.41 6.45 -0.24
C ASN A 161 -17.57 5.52 0.99
N LYS A 162 -16.96 4.34 0.96
CA LYS A 162 -17.10 3.31 2.00
C LYS A 162 -15.78 2.58 2.24
N VAL A 163 -15.56 2.22 3.50
CA VAL A 163 -14.63 1.15 3.88
C VAL A 163 -15.45 -0.11 4.06
N THR A 164 -15.27 -1.07 3.20
CA THR A 164 -16.02 -2.33 3.22
C THR A 164 -15.09 -3.49 3.56
N LEU A 165 -15.50 -4.30 4.51
CA LEU A 165 -14.83 -5.53 4.88
C LEU A 165 -15.35 -6.67 4.00
N TYR A 166 -14.44 -7.43 3.45
CA TYR A 166 -14.71 -8.64 2.68
C TYR A 166 -14.09 -9.85 3.36
N HIS A 167 -14.77 -10.98 3.29
CA HIS A 167 -14.24 -12.28 3.67
C HIS A 167 -13.70 -12.99 2.42
N PHE A 168 -12.51 -13.57 2.50
CA PHE A 168 -11.93 -14.33 1.41
C PHE A 168 -12.36 -15.80 1.50
N ASN A 169 -13.03 -16.27 0.47
CA ASN A 169 -13.35 -17.68 0.32
C ASN A 169 -12.19 -18.38 -0.39
N GLU A 170 -11.41 -19.14 0.37
CA GLU A 170 -10.19 -19.81 -0.11
C GLU A 170 -10.47 -20.90 -1.17
N ASP A 171 -11.64 -21.57 -1.08
CA ASP A 171 -11.99 -22.64 -2.01
C ASP A 171 -12.43 -22.11 -3.37
N LYS A 172 -13.14 -20.98 -3.38
CA LYS A 172 -13.62 -20.32 -4.60
C LYS A 172 -12.65 -19.26 -5.14
N LEU A 173 -11.64 -18.87 -4.35
CA LEU A 173 -10.76 -17.73 -4.62
C LEU A 173 -11.56 -16.46 -4.93
N THR A 174 -12.50 -16.10 -4.06
CA THR A 174 -13.36 -14.92 -4.21
C THR A 174 -13.49 -14.15 -2.92
N PHE A 175 -13.72 -12.84 -3.03
CA PHE A 175 -14.13 -12.02 -1.91
C PHE A 175 -15.66 -11.96 -1.81
N GLU A 176 -16.18 -12.25 -0.64
CA GLU A 176 -17.60 -12.13 -0.29
C GLU A 176 -17.76 -10.93 0.65
N GLN A 177 -18.66 -9.99 0.32
CA GLN A 177 -18.87 -8.82 1.17
C GLN A 177 -19.40 -9.25 2.54
N ASP A 178 -18.76 -8.77 3.59
CA ASP A 178 -19.15 -9.03 4.98
C ASP A 178 -19.95 -7.85 5.54
N CYS A 179 -19.30 -6.71 5.78
CA CYS A 179 -19.97 -5.52 6.31
C CYS A 179 -19.30 -4.23 5.82
N VAL A 180 -19.99 -3.11 6.01
CA VAL A 180 -19.44 -1.76 5.84
C VAL A 180 -18.98 -1.26 7.22
N LEU A 181 -17.70 -0.87 7.32
CA LEU A 181 -17.11 -0.37 8.56
C LEU A 181 -17.28 1.13 8.72
N LEU A 182 -17.10 1.88 7.63
CA LEU A 182 -17.25 3.33 7.56
C LEU A 182 -17.87 3.73 6.22
N GLU A 183 -18.64 4.82 6.20
CA GLU A 183 -19.20 5.38 4.97
C GLU A 183 -19.44 6.89 5.06
N GLY A 184 -19.71 7.53 3.91
CA GLY A 184 -20.16 8.93 3.83
C GLY A 184 -19.16 9.90 3.21
N PHE A 185 -17.92 9.47 2.90
CA PHE A 185 -16.89 10.30 2.26
C PHE A 185 -15.90 9.46 1.46
N PRO A 186 -15.17 10.04 0.50
CA PRO A 186 -14.12 9.33 -0.23
C PRO A 186 -12.97 8.98 0.71
N ILE A 187 -12.66 7.69 0.81
CA ILE A 187 -11.67 7.13 1.74
C ILE A 187 -10.59 6.42 0.96
N VAL A 188 -9.32 6.71 1.29
CA VAL A 188 -8.15 6.05 0.71
C VAL A 188 -7.19 5.57 1.79
N ASP A 189 -6.31 4.62 1.42
CA ASP A 189 -5.21 4.09 2.23
C ASP A 189 -5.66 3.55 3.61
N SER A 190 -6.84 2.92 3.65
CA SER A 190 -7.40 2.43 4.92
C SER A 190 -6.55 1.28 5.47
N THR A 191 -6.01 1.46 6.66
CA THR A 191 -5.22 0.47 7.39
C THR A 191 -5.85 0.17 8.74
N LEU A 192 -6.03 -1.10 9.05
CA LEU A 192 -6.64 -1.56 10.30
C LEU A 192 -5.55 -2.00 11.28
N TYR A 193 -5.72 -1.66 12.54
CA TYR A 193 -4.83 -2.08 13.61
C TYR A 193 -5.62 -2.48 14.85
N HIS A 194 -5.21 -3.58 15.51
CA HIS A 194 -5.83 -4.06 16.74
C HIS A 194 -4.83 -3.98 17.90
N ILE A 195 -5.19 -3.23 18.95
CA ILE A 195 -4.39 -3.08 20.15
C ILE A 195 -5.30 -2.90 21.37
N GLU A 196 -4.94 -3.49 22.50
CA GLU A 196 -5.63 -3.34 23.79
C GLU A 196 -7.15 -3.57 23.71
N ASN A 197 -7.56 -4.59 22.96
CA ASN A 197 -8.97 -4.93 22.72
C ASN A 197 -9.77 -3.87 21.94
N LYS A 198 -9.10 -2.94 21.25
CA LYS A 198 -9.72 -1.96 20.36
C LYS A 198 -9.21 -2.11 18.94
N TRP A 199 -10.09 -1.85 18.01
CA TRP A 199 -9.81 -1.78 16.58
C TRP A 199 -9.69 -0.34 16.15
N PHE A 200 -8.64 -0.01 15.41
CA PHE A 200 -8.40 1.33 14.87
C PHE A 200 -8.32 1.26 13.35
N ILE A 201 -8.98 2.18 12.66
CA ILE A 201 -8.81 2.39 11.22
C ILE A 201 -8.10 3.73 11.04
N PHE A 202 -6.96 3.68 10.37
CA PHE A 202 -6.20 4.84 9.92
C PHE A 202 -6.54 5.05 8.45
N LEU A 203 -6.90 6.26 8.06
CA LEU A 203 -7.32 6.55 6.69
C LEU A 203 -7.09 8.01 6.32
N VAL A 204 -7.14 8.30 5.03
CA VAL A 204 -7.18 9.66 4.50
C VAL A 204 -8.58 9.98 3.98
N ASN A 205 -9.18 11.05 4.49
CA ASN A 205 -10.45 11.58 4.03
C ASN A 205 -10.23 12.60 2.92
N GLN A 206 -10.36 12.20 1.66
CA GLN A 206 -10.10 13.05 0.50
C GLN A 206 -11.03 14.26 0.40
N LYS A 207 -12.18 14.25 1.07
CA LYS A 207 -13.07 15.42 1.11
C LYS A 207 -12.47 16.57 1.92
N LYS A 208 -11.66 16.27 2.95
CA LYS A 208 -10.99 17.26 3.78
C LYS A 208 -9.63 17.65 3.23
N SER A 209 -8.78 16.65 2.94
CA SER A 209 -7.40 16.84 2.48
C SER A 209 -6.82 15.53 1.96
N HIS A 210 -5.82 15.60 1.08
CA HIS A 210 -5.03 14.43 0.64
C HIS A 210 -3.86 14.10 1.57
N THR A 211 -3.64 14.89 2.62
CA THR A 211 -2.50 14.75 3.54
C THR A 211 -2.89 14.65 5.01
N HIS A 212 -4.19 14.64 5.30
CA HIS A 212 -4.70 14.62 6.68
C HIS A 212 -5.12 13.20 7.05
N LEU A 213 -4.40 12.63 8.01
CA LEU A 213 -4.72 11.32 8.59
C LEU A 213 -5.90 11.46 9.55
N GLU A 214 -6.89 10.63 9.39
CA GLU A 214 -7.99 10.45 10.34
C GLU A 214 -7.92 9.06 10.98
N ILE A 215 -8.32 8.97 12.24
CA ILE A 215 -8.35 7.76 13.04
C ILE A 215 -9.76 7.50 13.51
N TYR A 216 -10.25 6.30 13.30
CA TYR A 216 -11.53 5.83 13.81
C TYR A 216 -11.30 4.60 14.68
N HIS A 217 -12.11 4.37 15.70
CA HIS A 217 -11.96 3.21 16.57
C HIS A 217 -13.29 2.55 16.90
N SER A 218 -13.21 1.26 17.24
CA SER A 218 -14.33 0.44 17.70
C SER A 218 -13.83 -0.62 18.70
N ASP A 219 -14.70 -1.09 19.56
CA ASP A 219 -14.39 -2.21 20.47
C ASP A 219 -14.53 -3.58 19.77
N ASP A 220 -15.15 -3.66 18.61
CA ASP A 220 -15.29 -4.88 17.80
C ASP A 220 -14.86 -4.62 16.36
N LEU A 221 -14.26 -5.64 15.71
CA LEU A 221 -13.87 -5.57 14.28
C LEU A 221 -15.03 -5.13 13.38
N LYS A 222 -16.21 -5.63 13.64
CA LYS A 222 -17.44 -5.36 12.87
C LYS A 222 -18.39 -4.41 13.60
N GLY A 223 -17.90 -3.74 14.65
CA GLY A 223 -18.66 -2.78 15.43
C GLY A 223 -18.80 -1.43 14.74
N GLN A 224 -19.46 -0.52 15.44
CA GLN A 224 -19.57 0.88 15.01
C GLN A 224 -18.23 1.59 15.25
N TYR A 225 -17.62 2.10 14.19
CA TYR A 225 -16.43 2.93 14.28
C TYR A 225 -16.79 4.39 14.52
N VAL A 226 -16.17 4.98 15.53
CA VAL A 226 -16.35 6.39 15.89
C VAL A 226 -15.03 7.13 15.68
N ALA A 227 -15.13 8.41 15.29
CA ALA A 227 -13.95 9.25 15.08
C ALA A 227 -13.17 9.42 16.40
N HIS A 228 -11.84 9.36 16.31
CA HIS A 228 -10.97 9.67 17.43
C HIS A 228 -11.09 11.16 17.78
N GLU A 229 -11.01 11.50 19.07
CA GLU A 229 -11.19 12.87 19.56
C GLU A 229 -10.19 13.90 19.00
N ASN A 230 -9.04 13.43 18.53
CA ASN A 230 -7.96 14.26 17.96
C ASN A 230 -7.96 14.32 16.42
N ASN A 231 -9.05 13.94 15.74
CA ASN A 231 -9.15 14.05 14.27
C ASN A 231 -9.34 15.52 13.81
#